data_07b3994e63e9b2f15f33bebea013267b
#
_entry.id   07b3994e63e9b2f15f33bebea013267b
#
_cell.length_a   1.000
_cell.length_b   1.000
_cell.length_c   1.000
_cell.angle_alpha   90.00
_cell.angle_beta   90.00
_cell.angle_gamma   90.00
#
_symmetry.space_group_name_H-M   'P 1'
#
loop_
_entity.id
_entity.type
_entity.pdbx_description
1 polymer ?
#
loop_
_entity_poly.entity_id
_entity_poly.type
_entity_poly.pdbx_seq_one_letter_code
_entity_poly.pdbx_strand_id
1 'polypeptide(L)'
;REQFGIPIGKFEGIKERLGRIAGIAYELEAARRFTCAGLDQGHHPSIVSAIMKAHATYRMRQAVDDTMDIHGGKTIIDGPKNYFGNVYRSVPVGITVEGANIVTRSLIIFGQGAMRDHPYLLREVVALEQGGKDGLEAFDEVVWKHAGHIIKNLASSFGSGWTAGKLAYGGG
;
A
#
# COMPACT_ATOMS: atom_id res chain seq x y z
N ARG A 1 33.94 -8.07 5.51
CA ARG A 1 34.33 -9.32 4.84
C ARG A 1 35.06 -9.00 3.56
N GLU A 2 36.15 -9.71 3.34
CA GLU A 2 36.92 -9.63 2.10
C GLU A 2 36.77 -10.91 1.28
N GLN A 3 36.79 -10.76 -0.03
CA GLN A 3 36.81 -11.83 -1.01
C GLN A 3 37.73 -11.38 -2.16
N PHE A 4 38.53 -12.31 -2.68
CA PHE A 4 39.48 -12.00 -3.75
C PHE A 4 40.45 -10.84 -3.42
N GLY A 5 40.82 -10.70 -2.14
CA GLY A 5 41.74 -9.67 -1.65
C GLY A 5 41.16 -8.27 -1.52
N ILE A 6 39.84 -8.10 -1.68
CA ILE A 6 39.15 -6.78 -1.53
C ILE A 6 37.90 -6.90 -0.69
N PRO A 7 37.50 -5.82 0.01
CA PRO A 7 36.22 -5.77 0.70
C PRO A 7 35.05 -5.98 -0.28
N ILE A 8 34.11 -6.89 0.08
CA ILE A 8 32.98 -7.22 -0.81
C ILE A 8 32.11 -6.00 -1.18
N GLY A 9 32.04 -4.98 -0.33
CA GLY A 9 31.34 -3.72 -0.62
C GLY A 9 31.89 -2.92 -1.80
N LYS A 10 33.06 -3.34 -2.37
CA LYS A 10 33.59 -2.73 -3.59
C LYS A 10 33.07 -3.39 -4.87
N PHE A 11 32.44 -4.57 -4.78
CA PHE A 11 31.82 -5.21 -5.93
C PHE A 11 30.52 -4.52 -6.29
N GLU A 12 30.26 -4.31 -7.58
CA GLU A 12 29.09 -3.56 -8.04
C GLU A 12 27.77 -4.23 -7.68
N GLY A 13 27.65 -5.54 -7.78
CA GLY A 13 26.47 -6.28 -7.36
C GLY A 13 26.15 -6.15 -5.86
N ILE A 14 27.18 -5.93 -5.03
CA ILE A 14 27.01 -5.65 -3.59
C ILE A 14 26.63 -4.17 -3.37
N LYS A 15 27.25 -3.25 -4.12
CA LYS A 15 26.92 -1.81 -4.06
C LYS A 15 25.46 -1.56 -4.44
N GLU A 16 24.96 -2.24 -5.45
CA GLU A 16 23.56 -2.14 -5.87
C GLU A 16 22.62 -2.50 -4.71
N ARG A 17 22.86 -3.63 -4.04
CA ARG A 17 22.07 -4.05 -2.88
C ARG A 17 22.17 -3.07 -1.72
N LEU A 18 23.39 -2.62 -1.40
CA LEU A 18 23.62 -1.60 -0.36
C LEU A 18 22.92 -0.28 -0.68
N GLY A 19 22.96 0.15 -1.95
CA GLY A 19 22.27 1.34 -2.43
C GLY A 19 20.75 1.23 -2.26
N ARG A 20 20.18 0.07 -2.56
CA ARG A 20 18.76 -0.21 -2.37
C ARG A 20 18.37 -0.19 -0.89
N ILE A 21 19.16 -0.84 -0.02
CA ILE A 21 18.92 -0.82 1.43
C ILE A 21 19.00 0.63 1.96
N ALA A 22 19.96 1.41 1.54
CA ALA A 22 20.11 2.81 1.94
C ALA A 22 18.92 3.67 1.45
N GLY A 23 18.47 3.46 0.22
CA GLY A 23 17.29 4.12 -0.34
C GLY A 23 16.02 3.78 0.45
N ILE A 24 15.81 2.50 0.78
CA ILE A 24 14.70 2.04 1.62
C ILE A 24 14.76 2.69 3.01
N ALA A 25 15.92 2.73 3.64
CA ALA A 25 16.08 3.36 4.96
C ALA A 25 15.73 4.85 4.92
N TYR A 26 16.17 5.56 3.89
CA TYR A 26 15.82 6.98 3.69
C TYR A 26 14.31 7.18 3.45
N GLU A 27 13.71 6.38 2.56
CA GLU A 27 12.28 6.42 2.27
C GLU A 27 11.44 6.19 3.54
N LEU A 28 11.77 5.17 4.32
CA LEU A 28 11.04 4.83 5.53
C LEU A 28 11.20 5.89 6.63
N GLU A 29 12.38 6.46 6.78
CA GLU A 29 12.60 7.53 7.76
C GLU A 29 11.84 8.81 7.38
N ALA A 30 11.84 9.19 6.10
CA ALA A 30 11.08 10.33 5.62
C ALA A 30 9.57 10.13 5.84
N ALA A 31 9.04 8.95 5.47
CA ALA A 31 7.64 8.62 5.65
C ALA A 31 7.23 8.54 7.14
N ARG A 32 8.09 7.99 8.01
CA ARG A 32 7.89 7.98 9.45
C ARG A 32 7.79 9.40 10.00
N ARG A 33 8.74 10.28 9.66
CA ARG A 33 8.72 11.68 10.11
C ARG A 33 7.48 12.41 9.66
N PHE A 34 7.07 12.23 8.41
CA PHE A 34 5.86 12.83 7.87
C PHE A 34 4.62 12.38 8.65
N THR A 35 4.48 11.08 8.89
CA THR A 35 3.34 10.52 9.63
C THR A 35 3.31 11.00 11.07
N CYS A 36 4.45 10.98 11.76
CA CYS A 36 4.55 11.46 13.14
C CYS A 36 4.24 12.96 13.25
N ALA A 37 4.74 13.79 12.31
CA ALA A 37 4.44 15.22 12.31
C ALA A 37 2.93 15.50 12.17
N GLY A 38 2.21 14.71 11.39
CA GLY A 38 0.75 14.79 11.30
C GLY A 38 0.06 14.44 12.63
N LEU A 39 0.53 13.38 13.29
CA LEU A 39 0.02 12.98 14.61
C LEU A 39 0.30 14.05 15.70
N ASP A 40 1.50 14.63 15.70
CA ASP A 40 1.88 15.70 16.62
C ASP A 40 1.02 16.97 16.46
N GLN A 41 0.46 17.19 15.26
CA GLN A 41 -0.49 18.25 14.96
C GLN A 41 -1.96 17.89 15.30
N GLY A 42 -2.21 16.74 15.90
CA GLY A 42 -3.54 16.29 16.28
C GLY A 42 -4.35 15.67 15.15
N HIS A 43 -3.75 15.41 13.98
CA HIS A 43 -4.41 14.68 12.91
C HIS A 43 -4.53 13.18 13.23
N HIS A 44 -5.58 12.54 12.73
CA HIS A 44 -5.79 11.09 12.83
C HIS A 44 -5.76 10.44 11.44
N PRO A 45 -4.55 10.30 10.83
CA PRO A 45 -4.42 9.88 9.44
C PRO A 45 -4.55 8.36 9.30
N SER A 46 -5.75 7.81 9.42
CA SER A 46 -6.00 6.36 9.37
C SER A 46 -5.51 5.73 8.07
N ILE A 47 -5.71 6.40 6.92
CA ILE A 47 -5.29 5.90 5.61
C ILE A 47 -3.77 5.99 5.44
N VAL A 48 -3.15 7.10 5.86
CA VAL A 48 -1.68 7.24 5.83
C VAL A 48 -1.04 6.19 6.72
N SER A 49 -1.59 5.92 7.90
CA SER A 49 -1.11 4.85 8.80
C SER A 49 -1.21 3.47 8.16
N ALA A 50 -2.30 3.19 7.44
CA ALA A 50 -2.48 1.95 6.70
C ALA A 50 -1.44 1.81 5.55
N ILE A 51 -1.20 2.89 4.80
CA ILE A 51 -0.17 2.95 3.76
C ILE A 51 1.20 2.67 4.38
N MET A 52 1.53 3.35 5.46
CA MET A 52 2.80 3.17 6.17
C MET A 52 2.99 1.74 6.65
N LYS A 53 1.99 1.14 7.29
CA LYS A 53 2.06 -0.24 7.76
C LYS A 53 2.33 -1.21 6.62
N ALA A 54 1.61 -1.12 5.51
CA ALA A 54 1.76 -2.02 4.39
C ALA A 54 3.12 -1.84 3.69
N HIS A 55 3.49 -0.61 3.36
CA HIS A 55 4.72 -0.34 2.62
C HIS A 55 5.97 -0.52 3.48
N ALA A 56 5.98 -0.09 4.74
CA ALA A 56 7.14 -0.25 5.61
C ALA A 56 7.49 -1.72 5.83
N THR A 57 6.50 -2.58 6.04
CA THR A 57 6.75 -4.01 6.26
C THR A 57 7.19 -4.73 4.98
N TYR A 58 6.68 -4.35 3.80
CA TYR A 58 7.17 -4.87 2.52
C TYR A 58 8.58 -4.40 2.20
N ARG A 59 8.89 -3.12 2.42
CA ARG A 59 10.23 -2.56 2.24
C ARG A 59 11.24 -3.18 3.20
N MET A 60 10.84 -3.41 4.46
CA MET A 60 11.68 -4.12 5.43
C MET A 60 12.00 -5.54 4.95
N ARG A 61 11.02 -6.29 4.43
CA ARG A 61 11.27 -7.62 3.84
C ARG A 61 12.30 -7.55 2.73
N GLN A 62 12.15 -6.62 1.79
CA GLN A 62 13.08 -6.44 0.67
C GLN A 62 14.51 -6.12 1.16
N ALA A 63 14.64 -5.23 2.14
CA ALA A 63 15.94 -4.88 2.71
C ALA A 63 16.59 -6.07 3.45
N VAL A 64 15.79 -6.90 4.11
CA VAL A 64 16.27 -8.12 4.77
C VAL A 64 16.72 -9.15 3.74
N ASP A 65 15.97 -9.37 2.67
CA ASP A 65 16.35 -10.27 1.57
C ASP A 65 17.69 -9.82 0.93
N ASP A 66 17.82 -8.52 0.60
CA ASP A 66 19.08 -7.96 0.09
C ASP A 66 20.24 -8.15 1.09
N THR A 67 19.97 -8.03 2.39
CA THR A 67 20.97 -8.26 3.45
C THR A 67 21.39 -9.73 3.52
N MET A 68 20.43 -10.65 3.37
CA MET A 68 20.71 -12.09 3.30
C MET A 68 21.64 -12.41 2.13
N ASP A 69 21.38 -11.85 0.96
CA ASP A 69 22.21 -12.03 -0.24
C ASP A 69 23.63 -11.51 -0.04
N ILE A 70 23.80 -10.33 0.60
CA ILE A 70 25.13 -9.76 0.90
C ILE A 70 25.92 -10.65 1.87
N HIS A 71 25.26 -11.18 2.89
CA HIS A 71 25.92 -12.00 3.92
C HIS A 71 26.13 -13.45 3.49
N GLY A 72 25.26 -13.96 2.62
CA GLY A 72 25.33 -15.34 2.12
C GLY A 72 25.16 -16.38 3.21
N GLY A 73 25.92 -17.45 3.16
CA GLY A 73 25.80 -18.60 4.07
C GLY A 73 25.77 -18.29 5.57
N LYS A 74 26.32 -17.13 5.99
CA LYS A 74 26.27 -16.71 7.40
C LYS A 74 24.85 -16.45 7.91
N THR A 75 23.92 -16.20 7.03
CA THR A 75 22.51 -15.93 7.38
C THR A 75 21.65 -17.19 7.36
N ILE A 76 22.20 -18.30 6.83
CA ILE A 76 21.54 -19.61 6.76
C ILE A 76 21.98 -20.54 7.90
N ILE A 77 23.27 -20.53 8.22
CA ILE A 77 23.84 -21.41 9.25
C ILE A 77 23.42 -20.92 10.64
N ASP A 78 22.77 -21.76 11.41
CA ASP A 78 22.41 -21.46 12.80
C ASP A 78 23.67 -21.34 13.67
N GLY A 79 23.60 -20.44 14.65
CA GLY A 79 24.66 -20.21 15.61
C GLY A 79 24.90 -18.75 15.96
N PRO A 80 25.84 -18.46 16.88
CA PRO A 80 26.00 -17.12 17.45
C PRO A 80 26.49 -16.05 16.45
N LYS A 81 26.98 -16.49 15.29
CA LYS A 81 27.41 -15.57 14.20
C LYS A 81 26.30 -15.25 13.21
N ASN A 82 25.14 -15.90 13.31
CA ASN A 82 23.98 -15.62 12.51
C ASN A 82 23.02 -14.68 13.25
N TYR A 83 23.22 -13.38 13.13
CA TYR A 83 22.34 -12.37 13.73
C TYR A 83 21.20 -11.93 12.80
N PHE A 84 21.22 -12.34 11.53
CA PHE A 84 20.17 -11.99 10.56
C PHE A 84 19.09 -13.06 10.38
N GLY A 85 19.38 -14.33 10.63
CA GLY A 85 18.43 -15.41 10.42
C GLY A 85 17.14 -15.25 11.25
N ASN A 86 17.25 -14.75 12.47
CA ASN A 86 16.10 -14.45 13.32
C ASN A 86 15.28 -13.28 12.78
N VAL A 87 15.92 -12.23 12.26
CA VAL A 87 15.23 -11.09 11.63
C VAL A 87 14.44 -11.59 10.43
N TYR A 88 15.08 -12.38 9.56
CA TYR A 88 14.42 -12.96 8.38
C TYR A 88 13.18 -13.78 8.75
N ARG A 89 13.29 -14.66 9.76
CA ARG A 89 12.16 -15.46 10.24
C ARG A 89 11.05 -14.65 10.89
N SER A 90 11.35 -13.50 11.49
CA SER A 90 10.36 -12.64 12.15
C SER A 90 9.66 -11.64 11.21
N VAL A 91 10.24 -11.32 10.06
CA VAL A 91 9.67 -10.37 9.09
C VAL A 91 8.21 -10.67 8.72
N PRO A 92 7.79 -11.94 8.46
CA PRO A 92 6.40 -12.25 8.16
C PRO A 92 5.41 -11.83 9.26
N VAL A 93 5.84 -11.76 10.51
CA VAL A 93 4.99 -11.32 11.63
C VAL A 93 4.48 -9.90 11.36
N GLY A 94 5.35 -8.95 11.01
CA GLY A 94 4.96 -7.58 10.70
C GLY A 94 3.98 -7.45 9.51
N ILE A 95 3.96 -8.45 8.61
CA ILE A 95 3.05 -8.47 7.46
C ILE A 95 1.68 -9.03 7.83
N THR A 96 1.64 -9.98 8.77
CA THR A 96 0.43 -10.75 9.09
C THR A 96 -0.34 -10.24 10.30
N VAL A 97 0.33 -9.59 11.27
CA VAL A 97 -0.32 -9.10 12.49
C VAL A 97 -0.77 -7.64 12.38
N GLU A 98 -1.64 -7.23 13.29
CA GLU A 98 -2.20 -5.86 13.41
C GLU A 98 -2.76 -5.33 12.08
N GLY A 99 -3.61 -6.14 11.49
CA GLY A 99 -4.13 -5.91 10.14
C GLY A 99 -3.17 -6.45 9.08
N ALA A 100 -3.44 -7.67 8.60
CA ALA A 100 -2.65 -8.25 7.52
C ALA A 100 -2.56 -7.28 6.33
N ASN A 101 -1.41 -7.24 5.66
CA ASN A 101 -1.21 -6.30 4.55
C ASN A 101 -2.24 -6.44 3.42
N ILE A 102 -2.81 -7.63 3.23
CA ILE A 102 -3.92 -7.85 2.30
C ILE A 102 -5.15 -7.01 2.70
N VAL A 103 -5.52 -7.04 3.98
CA VAL A 103 -6.64 -6.24 4.52
C VAL A 103 -6.31 -4.75 4.47
N THR A 104 -5.11 -4.39 4.90
CA THR A 104 -4.64 -2.99 4.88
C THR A 104 -4.65 -2.41 3.47
N ARG A 105 -4.18 -3.18 2.48
CA ARG A 105 -4.23 -2.79 1.06
C ARG A 105 -5.68 -2.62 0.57
N SER A 106 -6.57 -3.54 0.94
CA SER A 106 -7.99 -3.45 0.59
C SER A 106 -8.65 -2.22 1.21
N LEU A 107 -8.32 -1.91 2.47
CA LEU A 107 -8.79 -0.70 3.15
C LEU A 107 -8.31 0.58 2.46
N ILE A 108 -7.06 0.64 1.99
CA ILE A 108 -6.53 1.77 1.22
C ILE A 108 -7.30 1.93 -0.09
N ILE A 109 -7.48 0.84 -0.84
CA ILE A 109 -8.21 0.86 -2.12
C ILE A 109 -9.65 1.31 -1.88
N PHE A 110 -10.33 0.71 -0.90
CA PHE A 110 -11.71 1.07 -0.58
C PHE A 110 -11.82 2.51 -0.06
N GLY A 111 -10.98 2.89 0.92
CA GLY A 111 -11.06 4.21 1.55
C GLY A 111 -10.68 5.36 0.60
N GLN A 112 -9.73 5.17 -0.30
CA GLN A 112 -9.30 6.22 -1.23
C GLN A 112 -10.00 6.12 -2.58
N GLY A 113 -10.02 4.95 -3.20
CA GLY A 113 -10.58 4.77 -4.53
C GLY A 113 -12.11 4.83 -4.50
N ALA A 114 -12.74 3.86 -3.81
CA ALA A 114 -14.19 3.74 -3.85
C ALA A 114 -14.90 4.94 -3.21
N MET A 115 -14.43 5.40 -2.06
CA MET A 115 -15.11 6.48 -1.33
C MET A 115 -14.87 7.88 -1.92
N ARG A 116 -13.72 8.12 -2.57
CA ARG A 116 -13.38 9.45 -3.09
C ARG A 116 -13.64 9.60 -4.58
N ASP A 117 -13.36 8.56 -5.34
CA ASP A 117 -13.45 8.63 -6.81
C ASP A 117 -14.83 8.24 -7.33
N HIS A 118 -15.59 7.43 -6.54
CA HIS A 118 -16.93 7.04 -6.94
C HIS A 118 -17.93 8.17 -6.70
N PRO A 119 -18.72 8.59 -7.70
CA PRO A 119 -19.54 9.81 -7.63
C PRO A 119 -20.69 9.73 -6.60
N TYR A 120 -21.06 8.54 -6.16
CA TYR A 120 -22.23 8.33 -5.30
C TYR A 120 -21.92 7.73 -3.92
N LEU A 121 -20.88 6.86 -3.78
CA LEU A 121 -20.63 6.12 -2.54
C LEU A 121 -20.48 7.02 -1.29
N LEU A 122 -19.71 8.09 -1.38
CA LEU A 122 -19.57 9.01 -0.25
C LEU A 122 -20.90 9.69 0.10
N ARG A 123 -21.72 10.01 -0.89
CA ARG A 123 -23.04 10.65 -0.67
C ARG A 123 -24.01 9.70 -0.01
N GLU A 124 -23.99 8.41 -0.36
CA GLU A 124 -24.79 7.36 0.27
C GLU A 124 -24.41 7.20 1.75
N VAL A 125 -23.11 7.16 2.06
CA VAL A 125 -22.63 7.08 3.44
C VAL A 125 -23.06 8.31 4.25
N VAL A 126 -22.89 9.51 3.72
CA VAL A 126 -23.28 10.77 4.38
C VAL A 126 -24.79 10.80 4.65
N ALA A 127 -25.61 10.37 3.68
CA ALA A 127 -27.05 10.28 3.86
C ALA A 127 -27.45 9.28 4.95
N LEU A 128 -26.77 8.14 5.06
CA LEU A 128 -26.97 7.16 6.14
C LEU A 128 -26.56 7.73 7.51
N GLU A 129 -25.46 8.47 7.57
CA GLU A 129 -25.00 9.10 8.83
C GLU A 129 -25.92 10.22 9.30
N GLN A 130 -26.56 10.93 8.37
CA GLN A 130 -27.54 11.98 8.67
C GLN A 130 -28.77 11.41 9.37
N GLY A 131 -29.22 10.22 8.98
CA GLY A 131 -30.37 9.51 9.61
C GLY A 131 -31.70 10.26 9.47
N GLY A 132 -32.73 9.71 10.13
CA GLY A 132 -34.07 10.30 10.11
C GLY A 132 -34.76 10.28 8.74
N LYS A 133 -35.81 11.08 8.57
CA LYS A 133 -36.54 11.17 7.29
C LYS A 133 -35.74 11.82 6.18
N ASP A 134 -35.03 12.90 6.52
CA ASP A 134 -34.23 13.66 5.55
C ASP A 134 -33.05 12.82 5.02
N GLY A 135 -32.41 12.03 5.91
CA GLY A 135 -31.37 11.11 5.50
C GLY A 135 -31.89 9.98 4.60
N LEU A 136 -33.08 9.46 4.88
CA LEU A 136 -33.70 8.44 4.04
C LEU A 136 -34.04 8.97 2.64
N GLU A 137 -34.66 10.15 2.56
CA GLU A 137 -34.96 10.78 1.27
C GLU A 137 -33.70 11.08 0.46
N ALA A 138 -32.65 11.60 1.11
CA ALA A 138 -31.36 11.83 0.47
C ALA A 138 -30.71 10.53 -0.01
N PHE A 139 -30.79 9.45 0.78
CA PHE A 139 -30.28 8.13 0.43
C PHE A 139 -30.99 7.55 -0.79
N ASP A 140 -32.34 7.56 -0.79
CA ASP A 140 -33.13 7.06 -1.92
C ASP A 140 -32.80 7.81 -3.23
N GLU A 141 -32.68 9.13 -3.18
CA GLU A 141 -32.31 9.92 -4.35
C GLU A 141 -30.94 9.50 -4.91
N VAL A 142 -29.95 9.33 -4.02
CA VAL A 142 -28.57 9.00 -4.43
C VAL A 142 -28.49 7.57 -4.96
N VAL A 143 -29.16 6.61 -4.33
CA VAL A 143 -29.18 5.19 -4.75
C VAL A 143 -29.76 5.03 -6.15
N TRP A 144 -30.85 5.71 -6.47
CA TRP A 144 -31.40 5.65 -7.83
C TRP A 144 -30.48 6.27 -8.89
N LYS A 145 -29.78 7.36 -8.57
CA LYS A 145 -28.75 7.93 -9.43
C LYS A 145 -27.57 6.99 -9.61
N HIS A 146 -27.17 6.31 -8.54
CA HIS A 146 -26.11 5.31 -8.57
C HIS A 146 -26.48 4.11 -9.46
N ALA A 147 -27.70 3.58 -9.31
CA ALA A 147 -28.19 2.52 -10.18
C ALA A 147 -28.19 2.93 -11.67
N GLY A 148 -28.64 4.14 -11.97
CA GLY A 148 -28.56 4.70 -13.31
C GLY A 148 -27.14 4.82 -13.85
N HIS A 149 -26.19 5.21 -12.99
CA HIS A 149 -24.76 5.25 -13.33
C HIS A 149 -24.19 3.87 -13.67
N ILE A 150 -24.55 2.85 -12.89
CA ILE A 150 -24.13 1.46 -13.16
C ILE A 150 -24.67 1.00 -14.53
N ILE A 151 -25.94 1.22 -14.79
CA ILE A 151 -26.55 0.82 -16.08
C ILE A 151 -25.88 1.57 -17.24
N LYS A 152 -25.64 2.87 -17.10
CA LYS A 152 -24.95 3.66 -18.11
C LYS A 152 -23.53 3.16 -18.37
N ASN A 153 -22.78 2.82 -17.33
CA ASN A 153 -21.42 2.30 -17.45
C ASN A 153 -21.39 0.92 -18.12
N LEU A 154 -22.34 0.04 -17.76
CA LEU A 154 -22.49 -1.27 -18.40
C LEU A 154 -22.79 -1.11 -19.90
N ALA A 155 -23.76 -0.28 -20.26
CA ALA A 155 -24.12 -0.01 -21.64
C ALA A 155 -22.96 0.61 -22.44
N SER A 156 -22.25 1.58 -21.84
CA SER A 156 -21.07 2.21 -22.44
C SER A 156 -19.91 1.21 -22.63
N SER A 157 -19.65 0.38 -21.63
CA SER A 157 -18.60 -0.65 -21.70
C SER A 157 -18.91 -1.69 -22.78
N PHE A 158 -20.16 -2.12 -22.87
CA PHE A 158 -20.60 -3.03 -23.92
C PHE A 158 -20.46 -2.41 -25.32
N GLY A 159 -20.94 -1.16 -25.48
CA GLY A 159 -20.82 -0.44 -26.75
C GLY A 159 -19.37 -0.19 -27.16
N SER A 160 -18.52 0.19 -26.19
CA SER A 160 -17.09 0.40 -26.45
C SER A 160 -16.37 -0.91 -26.80
N GLY A 161 -16.73 -2.02 -26.13
CA GLY A 161 -16.19 -3.34 -26.44
C GLY A 161 -16.55 -3.78 -27.88
N TRP A 162 -17.81 -3.57 -28.30
CA TRP A 162 -18.28 -3.96 -29.63
C TRP A 162 -17.70 -3.09 -30.75
N THR A 163 -17.40 -1.82 -30.46
CA THR A 163 -16.85 -0.88 -31.45
C THR A 163 -15.32 -0.76 -31.40
N ALA A 164 -14.65 -1.67 -30.68
CA ALA A 164 -13.21 -1.64 -30.46
C ALA A 164 -12.71 -0.25 -29.98
N GLY A 165 -13.46 0.39 -29.11
CA GLY A 165 -13.12 1.68 -28.50
C GLY A 165 -13.42 2.91 -29.38
N LYS A 166 -13.96 2.77 -30.58
CA LYS A 166 -14.28 3.91 -31.47
C LYS A 166 -15.35 4.86 -30.90
N LEU A 167 -16.18 4.36 -29.98
CA LEU A 167 -17.18 5.15 -29.26
C LEU A 167 -16.76 5.50 -27.83
N ALA A 168 -15.55 5.17 -27.42
CA ALA A 168 -15.04 5.57 -26.12
C ALA A 168 -14.76 7.08 -26.15
N TYR A 169 -15.58 7.84 -25.45
CA TYR A 169 -15.34 9.26 -25.20
C TYR A 169 -14.14 9.35 -24.24
N GLY A 170 -13.02 9.84 -24.71
CA GLY A 170 -11.91 10.20 -23.87
C GLY A 170 -12.34 11.38 -23.00
N GLY A 171 -12.70 11.12 -21.75
CA GLY A 171 -12.82 12.16 -20.76
C GLY A 171 -11.44 12.78 -20.55
N GLY A 172 -11.27 14.03 -20.93
CA GLY A 172 -10.15 14.87 -20.56
C GLY A 172 -10.23 15.29 -19.11
#